data_d07b563d446c0f67daea5ff544cfbc93
#
_entry.id   d07b563d446c0f67daea5ff544cfbc93
#
_cell.length_a   1.000
_cell.length_b   1.000
_cell.length_c   1.000
_cell.angle_alpha   90.00
_cell.angle_beta   90.00
_cell.angle_gamma   90.00
#
_symmetry.space_group_name_H-M   'P 1'
#
loop_
_entity.id
_entity.type
_entity.pdbx_description
1 polymer ?
#
loop_
_entity_poly.entity_id
_entity_poly.type
_entity_poly.pdbx_seq_one_letter_code
_entity_poly.pdbx_strand_id
1 'polypeptide(L)'
;MGAIATSLPAQAGTIVNGWNYARDDYSYDGSGSGGFNADSRWDIYGMGYKVVGNDVYVGINSSNSLYGVNSNNTNVGFGSLFLDFNYGNAGNNFSTAQGSLLGVRFAPNNDFGANTVGVYTGVTGQSVASSNNGYSSYNAYRNSAGNSTAGDLAANDSYFAPYINNGSSLPLEIATGNLFAGGNLSYLTQSDLAAIGFPSTIYQASANPNTFGFKFTLPSQYQGQQFLATLGFECSNDLVSVRPVPVPPAIAGIFLAGAFGGWRAARRKKQLKVVAA
;
A
#
# COMPACT_ATOMS: atom_id res chain seq x y z
N MET A 1 7.83 36.57 17.15
CA MET A 1 6.63 36.14 16.40
C MET A 1 6.84 34.67 16.05
N GLY A 2 6.12 33.75 16.71
CA GLY A 2 6.19 32.33 16.41
C GLY A 2 5.31 32.01 15.20
N ALA A 3 5.89 31.46 14.16
CA ALA A 3 5.14 30.93 13.03
C ALA A 3 4.37 29.70 13.52
N ILE A 4 3.04 29.76 13.52
CA ILE A 4 2.18 28.60 13.70
C ILE A 4 2.28 27.84 12.37
N ALA A 5 3.02 26.75 12.36
CA ALA A 5 2.95 25.77 11.27
C ALA A 5 1.55 25.15 11.29
N THR A 6 0.67 25.59 10.41
CA THR A 6 -0.59 24.90 10.15
C THR A 6 -0.24 23.59 9.45
N SER A 7 -0.29 22.48 10.19
CA SER A 7 -0.29 21.16 9.59
C SER A 7 -1.51 21.09 8.64
N LEU A 8 -1.25 20.87 7.36
CA LEU A 8 -2.32 20.51 6.43
C LEU A 8 -3.04 19.29 7.01
N PRO A 9 -4.38 19.24 7.00
CA PRO A 9 -5.09 18.07 7.47
C PRO A 9 -4.60 16.87 6.67
N ALA A 10 -4.14 15.84 7.38
CA ALA A 10 -3.78 14.58 6.75
C ALA A 10 -5.00 14.11 5.94
N GLN A 11 -4.84 14.01 4.63
CA GLN A 11 -5.90 13.51 3.77
C GLN A 11 -6.14 12.05 4.21
N ALA A 12 -7.34 11.77 4.72
CA ALA A 12 -7.69 10.42 5.11
C ALA A 12 -7.76 9.56 3.84
N GLY A 13 -7.30 8.31 3.90
CA GLY A 13 -7.51 7.35 2.83
C GLY A 13 -9.01 7.18 2.52
N THR A 14 -9.33 6.54 1.42
CA THR A 14 -10.71 6.31 0.97
C THR A 14 -11.12 4.87 1.22
N ILE A 15 -12.34 4.66 1.75
CA ILE A 15 -12.92 3.31 1.83
C ILE A 15 -13.87 3.09 0.66
N VAL A 16 -13.58 2.06 -0.14
CA VAL A 16 -14.45 1.61 -1.23
C VAL A 16 -14.78 0.13 -1.00
N ASN A 17 -16.05 -0.21 -0.81
CA ASN A 17 -16.52 -1.59 -0.55
C ASN A 17 -15.77 -2.30 0.60
N GLY A 18 -15.32 -1.53 1.62
CA GLY A 18 -14.56 -2.04 2.75
C GLY A 18 -13.06 -2.24 2.49
N TRP A 19 -12.55 -1.75 1.36
CA TRP A 19 -11.13 -1.67 1.05
C TRP A 19 -10.60 -0.27 1.39
N ASN A 20 -9.44 -0.18 2.02
CA ASN A 20 -8.64 1.05 1.95
C ASN A 20 -8.11 1.12 0.53
N TYR A 21 -8.51 2.11 -0.24
CA TYR A 21 -8.22 2.21 -1.66
C TYR A 21 -7.68 3.59 -2.00
N ALA A 22 -6.51 3.64 -2.59
CA ALA A 22 -5.95 4.84 -3.19
C ALA A 22 -6.09 4.77 -4.70
N ARG A 23 -6.64 5.83 -5.25
CA ARG A 23 -6.58 6.11 -6.68
C ARG A 23 -5.24 6.75 -6.98
N ASP A 24 -4.64 6.37 -8.10
CA ASP A 24 -3.51 7.09 -8.66
C ASP A 24 -3.89 7.83 -9.94
N ASP A 25 -3.08 8.77 -10.40
CA ASP A 25 -3.36 9.56 -11.58
C ASP A 25 -2.95 8.79 -12.83
N TYR A 26 -3.92 8.39 -13.63
CA TYR A 26 -3.69 7.62 -14.86
C TYR A 26 -3.21 8.46 -16.06
N SER A 27 -3.16 9.77 -15.90
CA SER A 27 -2.99 10.67 -17.05
C SER A 27 -1.58 11.21 -17.21
N TYR A 28 -0.78 11.22 -16.14
CA TYR A 28 0.41 12.07 -16.10
C TYR A 28 1.63 11.48 -15.41
N ASP A 29 1.55 10.38 -14.69
CA ASP A 29 2.65 9.91 -13.84
C ASP A 29 3.29 8.59 -14.28
N GLY A 30 2.57 7.71 -14.96
CA GLY A 30 3.19 6.58 -15.62
C GLY A 30 4.01 7.01 -16.83
N SER A 31 5.31 6.69 -16.87
CA SER A 31 6.17 7.05 -17.99
C SER A 31 6.45 5.86 -18.91
N GLY A 32 6.49 6.11 -20.20
CA GLY A 32 6.85 5.12 -21.22
C GLY A 32 7.65 5.75 -22.37
N SER A 33 8.03 4.97 -23.38
CA SER A 33 8.80 5.42 -24.54
C SER A 33 8.12 6.52 -25.38
N GLY A 34 6.87 6.85 -25.08
CA GLY A 34 6.10 7.93 -25.70
C GLY A 34 5.84 9.14 -24.80
N GLY A 35 6.43 9.20 -23.60
CA GLY A 35 6.14 10.23 -22.59
C GLY A 35 5.00 9.82 -21.63
N PHE A 36 4.58 10.77 -20.81
CA PHE A 36 3.48 10.58 -19.86
C PHE A 36 2.14 10.66 -20.60
N ASN A 37 1.39 9.58 -20.64
CA ASN A 37 0.05 9.50 -21.21
C ASN A 37 -0.74 8.34 -20.61
N ALA A 38 -2.07 8.33 -20.82
CA ALA A 38 -2.99 7.32 -20.33
C ALA A 38 -2.73 5.88 -20.82
N ASP A 39 -1.89 5.70 -21.82
CA ASP A 39 -1.50 4.41 -22.37
C ASP A 39 -0.06 4.01 -21.98
N SER A 40 0.49 4.64 -20.96
CA SER A 40 1.81 4.29 -20.44
C SER A 40 1.86 2.83 -20.00
N ARG A 41 2.98 2.18 -20.32
CA ARG A 41 3.23 0.80 -19.84
C ARG A 41 3.56 0.73 -18.36
N TRP A 42 3.82 1.85 -17.72
CA TRP A 42 4.30 1.95 -16.35
C TRP A 42 3.36 2.83 -15.53
N ASP A 43 2.09 2.42 -15.46
CA ASP A 43 1.04 3.18 -14.81
C ASP A 43 0.28 2.29 -13.82
N ILE A 44 0.20 2.71 -12.58
CA ILE A 44 -0.60 2.10 -11.51
C ILE A 44 -1.85 2.95 -11.33
N TYR A 45 -2.98 2.50 -11.83
CA TYR A 45 -4.24 3.23 -11.73
C TYR A 45 -4.82 3.28 -10.32
N GLY A 46 -4.33 2.42 -9.45
CA GLY A 46 -4.69 2.38 -8.06
C GLY A 46 -4.40 1.06 -7.38
N MET A 47 -4.33 1.11 -6.08
CA MET A 47 -4.12 -0.03 -5.21
C MET A 47 -5.07 0.03 -4.02
N GLY A 48 -5.46 -1.12 -3.52
CA GLY A 48 -6.20 -1.21 -2.27
C GLY A 48 -5.77 -2.39 -1.43
N TYR A 49 -6.01 -2.28 -0.14
CA TYR A 49 -5.87 -3.40 0.78
C TYR A 49 -7.08 -3.53 1.71
N LYS A 50 -7.35 -4.76 2.13
CA LYS A 50 -8.40 -5.11 3.09
C LYS A 50 -7.85 -6.12 4.09
N VAL A 51 -8.04 -5.85 5.38
CA VAL A 51 -7.63 -6.77 6.44
C VAL A 51 -8.84 -7.55 6.92
N VAL A 52 -8.74 -8.89 6.90
CA VAL A 52 -9.76 -9.80 7.40
C VAL A 52 -9.11 -10.81 8.36
N GLY A 53 -9.39 -10.66 9.63
CA GLY A 53 -8.66 -11.39 10.66
C GLY A 53 -7.17 -11.01 10.64
N ASN A 54 -6.32 -11.99 10.39
CA ASN A 54 -4.87 -11.80 10.30
C ASN A 54 -4.36 -11.70 8.85
N ASP A 55 -5.24 -11.87 7.87
CA ASP A 55 -4.90 -11.84 6.46
C ASP A 55 -5.10 -10.45 5.86
N VAL A 56 -4.12 -10.02 5.07
CA VAL A 56 -4.19 -8.83 4.24
C VAL A 56 -4.42 -9.26 2.80
N TYR A 57 -5.49 -8.75 2.22
CA TYR A 57 -5.80 -8.87 0.81
C TYR A 57 -5.34 -7.58 0.11
N VAL A 58 -4.61 -7.71 -0.98
CA VAL A 58 -4.13 -6.60 -1.79
C VAL A 58 -4.65 -6.75 -3.20
N GLY A 59 -5.19 -5.68 -3.77
CA GLY A 59 -5.62 -5.61 -5.16
C GLY A 59 -4.94 -4.43 -5.85
N ILE A 60 -4.58 -4.61 -7.11
CA ILE A 60 -3.85 -3.65 -7.93
C ILE A 60 -4.54 -3.53 -9.28
N ASN A 61 -4.75 -2.28 -9.71
CA ASN A 61 -5.16 -1.93 -11.06
C ASN A 61 -4.00 -1.23 -11.75
N SER A 62 -3.53 -1.72 -12.90
CA SER A 62 -2.35 -1.18 -13.57
C SER A 62 -2.39 -1.45 -15.07
N SER A 63 -1.60 -0.71 -15.83
CA SER A 63 -1.29 -1.00 -17.23
C SER A 63 -0.43 -2.26 -17.40
N ASN A 64 0.31 -2.65 -16.35
CA ASN A 64 1.26 -3.76 -16.40
C ASN A 64 0.70 -5.01 -15.72
N SER A 65 1.13 -6.18 -16.18
CA SER A 65 0.78 -7.46 -15.56
C SER A 65 1.67 -7.77 -14.35
N LEU A 66 1.25 -8.72 -13.52
CA LEU A 66 2.03 -9.24 -12.40
C LEU A 66 3.46 -9.66 -12.80
N TYR A 67 3.65 -10.11 -14.04
CA TYR A 67 4.93 -10.64 -14.54
C TYR A 67 5.85 -9.59 -15.16
N GLY A 68 5.47 -8.32 -15.10
CA GLY A 68 6.23 -7.26 -15.75
C GLY A 68 6.14 -7.27 -17.28
N VAL A 69 6.91 -6.42 -17.90
CA VAL A 69 7.02 -6.26 -19.36
C VAL A 69 8.48 -6.14 -19.75
N ASN A 70 8.88 -6.81 -20.83
CA ASN A 70 10.21 -6.63 -21.41
C ASN A 70 10.33 -5.25 -22.07
N SER A 71 11.33 -4.50 -21.64
CA SER A 71 11.71 -3.21 -22.21
C SER A 71 13.22 -3.17 -22.40
N ASN A 72 13.69 -2.94 -23.63
CA ASN A 72 15.13 -2.89 -23.96
C ASN A 72 15.95 -4.09 -23.43
N ASN A 73 15.44 -5.29 -23.60
CA ASN A 73 16.01 -6.56 -23.12
C ASN A 73 16.07 -6.72 -21.59
N THR A 74 15.37 -5.88 -20.82
CA THR A 74 15.23 -6.00 -19.38
C THR A 74 13.76 -6.26 -19.08
N ASN A 75 13.44 -7.23 -18.20
CA ASN A 75 12.11 -7.36 -17.66
C ASN A 75 11.95 -6.28 -16.59
N VAL A 76 10.96 -5.44 -16.71
CA VAL A 76 10.63 -4.42 -15.71
C VAL A 76 9.25 -4.72 -15.16
N GLY A 77 9.17 -4.91 -13.87
CA GLY A 77 7.97 -5.32 -13.15
C GLY A 77 7.64 -4.41 -11.98
N PHE A 78 6.80 -4.96 -11.11
CA PHE A 78 6.51 -4.33 -9.83
C PHE A 78 7.66 -4.57 -8.85
N GLY A 79 7.94 -3.55 -8.08
CA GLY A 79 8.75 -3.66 -6.90
C GLY A 79 8.05 -4.42 -5.77
N SER A 80 8.66 -4.42 -4.60
CA SER A 80 8.09 -5.01 -3.41
C SER A 80 7.04 -4.08 -2.77
N LEU A 81 5.99 -4.65 -2.18
CA LEU A 81 5.06 -3.89 -1.35
C LEU A 81 5.68 -3.65 0.03
N PHE A 82 5.74 -2.39 0.46
CA PHE A 82 6.22 -2.01 1.79
C PHE A 82 5.06 -1.58 2.68
N LEU A 83 5.01 -2.08 3.92
CA LEU A 83 4.05 -1.68 4.93
C LEU A 83 4.78 -1.00 6.08
N ASP A 84 4.41 0.25 6.36
CA ASP A 84 4.95 1.04 7.47
C ASP A 84 3.91 1.18 8.57
N PHE A 85 4.12 0.46 9.66
CA PHE A 85 3.27 0.48 10.85
C PHE A 85 3.57 1.67 11.79
N ASN A 86 4.64 2.41 11.52
CA ASN A 86 5.00 3.63 12.25
C ASN A 86 4.54 4.89 11.53
N TYR A 87 3.86 4.76 10.38
CA TYR A 87 3.35 5.89 9.63
C TYR A 87 2.49 6.81 10.50
N GLY A 88 2.71 8.12 10.41
CA GLY A 88 2.03 9.12 11.22
C GLY A 88 2.71 9.44 12.56
N ASN A 89 3.70 8.68 12.99
CA ASN A 89 4.50 9.01 14.14
C ASN A 89 5.45 10.19 13.83
N ALA A 90 5.71 11.03 14.83
CA ALA A 90 6.57 12.18 14.65
C ALA A 90 7.98 11.78 14.20
N GLY A 91 8.46 12.40 13.10
CA GLY A 91 9.76 12.13 12.51
C GLY A 91 9.84 10.87 11.64
N ASN A 92 8.76 10.09 11.53
CA ASN A 92 8.74 8.93 10.64
C ASN A 92 8.61 9.35 9.18
N ASN A 93 9.40 8.71 8.33
CA ASN A 93 9.40 8.85 6.87
C ASN A 93 9.96 7.57 6.26
N PHE A 94 9.89 7.41 4.93
CA PHE A 94 10.31 6.18 4.26
C PHE A 94 11.79 5.82 4.49
N SER A 95 12.66 6.82 4.73
CA SER A 95 14.07 6.58 5.06
C SER A 95 14.27 6.12 6.51
N THR A 96 13.58 6.75 7.46
CA THR A 96 13.71 6.35 8.89
C THR A 96 12.97 5.05 9.21
N ALA A 97 11.99 4.67 8.40
CA ALA A 97 11.27 3.40 8.52
C ALA A 97 12.11 2.18 8.11
N GLN A 98 13.20 2.39 7.35
CA GLN A 98 14.07 1.30 6.90
C GLN A 98 14.59 0.47 8.10
N GLY A 99 14.52 -0.86 7.99
CA GLY A 99 14.84 -1.79 9.08
C GLY A 99 13.66 -2.11 10.01
N SER A 100 12.55 -1.37 9.94
CA SER A 100 11.31 -1.64 10.69
C SER A 100 10.10 -1.96 9.79
N LEU A 101 10.24 -1.83 8.49
CA LEU A 101 9.20 -2.13 7.51
C LEU A 101 8.87 -3.64 7.48
N LEU A 102 7.63 -3.95 7.13
CA LEU A 102 7.28 -5.25 6.58
C LEU A 102 7.27 -5.13 5.07
N GLY A 103 7.92 -6.06 4.38
CA GLY A 103 7.96 -6.10 2.93
C GLY A 103 7.29 -7.36 2.39
N VAL A 104 6.64 -7.25 1.25
CA VAL A 104 6.07 -8.40 0.54
C VAL A 104 6.65 -8.43 -0.86
N ARG A 105 7.53 -9.43 -1.11
CA ARG A 105 7.92 -9.77 -2.47
C ARG A 105 6.81 -10.63 -3.06
N PHE A 106 6.04 -10.07 -3.98
CA PHE A 106 4.94 -10.79 -4.63
C PHE A 106 5.17 -10.99 -6.13
N ALA A 107 5.89 -10.09 -6.79
CA ALA A 107 6.21 -10.22 -8.20
C ALA A 107 7.31 -11.28 -8.39
N PRO A 108 7.09 -12.33 -9.22
CA PRO A 108 8.06 -13.42 -9.36
C PRO A 108 9.32 -13.02 -10.11
N ASN A 109 9.24 -12.00 -10.95
CA ASN A 109 10.31 -11.57 -11.86
C ASN A 109 10.96 -10.25 -11.46
N ASN A 110 10.83 -9.81 -10.18
CA ASN A 110 11.46 -8.57 -9.78
C ASN A 110 12.97 -8.70 -9.53
N ASP A 111 13.69 -7.60 -9.71
CA ASP A 111 15.12 -7.44 -9.46
C ASP A 111 15.38 -7.19 -7.97
N PHE A 112 15.92 -8.10 -7.22
CA PHE A 112 15.78 -8.17 -5.77
C PHE A 112 17.07 -8.37 -4.97
N GLY A 113 17.02 -8.06 -3.66
CA GLY A 113 17.87 -8.64 -2.63
C GLY A 113 17.25 -9.87 -1.94
N ALA A 114 15.93 -9.99 -1.93
CA ALA A 114 15.22 -11.15 -1.39
C ALA A 114 15.04 -12.24 -2.45
N ASN A 115 15.45 -13.48 -2.15
CA ASN A 115 15.49 -14.56 -3.15
C ASN A 115 14.15 -15.29 -3.36
N THR A 116 13.18 -15.11 -2.48
CA THR A 116 11.93 -15.88 -2.45
C THR A 116 10.72 -14.97 -2.41
N VAL A 117 9.70 -15.28 -3.18
CA VAL A 117 8.37 -14.68 -3.02
C VAL A 117 7.86 -14.96 -1.61
N GLY A 118 7.40 -13.93 -0.90
CA GLY A 118 6.94 -14.08 0.48
C GLY A 118 6.91 -12.77 1.26
N VAL A 119 6.64 -12.91 2.56
CA VAL A 119 6.55 -11.81 3.53
C VAL A 119 7.84 -11.71 4.32
N TYR A 120 8.37 -10.52 4.47
CA TYR A 120 9.64 -10.26 5.14
C TYR A 120 9.46 -9.22 6.26
N THR A 121 10.11 -9.42 7.39
CA THR A 121 10.12 -8.49 8.54
C THR A 121 11.49 -7.82 8.68
N GLY A 122 11.52 -6.63 9.29
CA GLY A 122 12.76 -5.88 9.51
C GLY A 122 13.44 -5.48 8.19
N VAL A 123 12.63 -5.04 7.23
CA VAL A 123 13.06 -4.85 5.85
C VAL A 123 13.79 -3.53 5.66
N THR A 124 14.92 -3.59 4.93
CA THR A 124 15.51 -2.44 4.25
C THR A 124 15.30 -2.56 2.75
N GLY A 125 15.06 -1.44 2.09
CA GLY A 125 14.89 -1.38 0.65
C GLY A 125 16.15 -0.97 -0.09
N GLN A 126 16.18 -1.25 -1.38
CA GLN A 126 17.14 -0.74 -2.36
C GLN A 126 16.44 -0.25 -3.61
N SER A 127 17.09 0.62 -4.36
CA SER A 127 16.64 1.01 -5.68
C SER A 127 17.37 0.21 -6.75
N VAL A 128 16.61 -0.32 -7.70
CA VAL A 128 17.11 -0.99 -8.92
C VAL A 128 16.74 -0.20 -10.19
N ALA A 129 16.29 1.03 -10.02
CA ALA A 129 15.79 1.85 -11.13
C ALA A 129 16.82 2.03 -12.25
N SER A 130 18.11 2.18 -11.93
CA SER A 130 19.17 2.32 -12.93
C SER A 130 19.35 1.07 -13.80
N SER A 131 19.12 -0.12 -13.27
CA SER A 131 19.19 -1.39 -14.04
C SER A 131 17.95 -1.58 -14.92
N ASN A 132 16.86 -0.90 -14.60
CA ASN A 132 15.57 -1.00 -15.26
C ASN A 132 15.25 0.19 -16.17
N ASN A 133 16.27 0.92 -16.62
CA ASN A 133 16.12 2.13 -17.46
C ASN A 133 15.17 3.18 -16.86
N GLY A 134 15.06 3.20 -15.54
CA GLY A 134 14.19 4.09 -14.81
C GLY A 134 14.83 5.41 -14.40
N TYR A 135 14.13 6.15 -13.54
CA TYR A 135 14.61 7.45 -13.07
C TYR A 135 15.76 7.31 -12.09
N SER A 136 16.80 8.11 -12.31
CA SER A 136 18.00 8.15 -11.46
C SER A 136 17.72 8.72 -10.06
N SER A 137 16.60 9.41 -9.88
CA SER A 137 16.17 9.94 -8.59
C SER A 137 14.67 10.14 -8.55
N TYR A 138 14.09 10.12 -7.34
CA TYR A 138 12.68 10.42 -7.14
C TYR A 138 12.34 11.85 -7.58
N ASN A 139 13.26 12.78 -7.41
CA ASN A 139 13.07 14.17 -7.87
C ASN A 139 13.03 14.26 -9.40
N ALA A 140 13.85 13.48 -10.12
CA ALA A 140 13.80 13.41 -11.58
C ALA A 140 12.45 12.86 -12.07
N TYR A 141 11.92 11.80 -11.43
CA TYR A 141 10.58 11.28 -11.69
C TYR A 141 9.51 12.35 -11.48
N ARG A 142 9.45 12.96 -10.30
CA ARG A 142 8.45 14.00 -9.97
C ARG A 142 8.46 15.19 -10.95
N ASN A 143 9.65 15.66 -11.31
CA ASN A 143 9.77 16.77 -12.25
C ASN A 143 9.24 16.43 -13.65
N SER A 144 9.35 15.17 -14.03
CA SER A 144 8.83 14.66 -15.30
C SER A 144 7.32 14.36 -15.21
N ALA A 145 6.85 13.82 -14.09
CA ALA A 145 5.46 13.47 -13.83
C ALA A 145 4.55 14.68 -13.50
N GLY A 146 5.09 15.90 -13.37
CA GLY A 146 4.30 17.13 -13.34
C GLY A 146 3.44 17.35 -12.10
N ASN A 147 3.87 16.96 -10.91
CA ASN A 147 3.12 17.07 -9.63
C ASN A 147 1.97 16.07 -9.45
N SER A 148 2.03 14.94 -10.10
CA SER A 148 1.13 13.79 -9.84
C SER A 148 1.14 13.40 -8.35
N THR A 149 0.12 12.69 -7.94
CA THR A 149 0.07 12.10 -6.60
C THR A 149 0.77 10.74 -6.60
N ALA A 150 1.14 10.27 -5.42
CA ALA A 150 1.54 8.88 -5.18
C ALA A 150 0.38 8.17 -4.45
N GLY A 151 -0.74 8.03 -5.12
CA GLY A 151 -2.00 7.59 -4.52
C GLY A 151 -2.54 8.56 -3.47
N ASP A 152 -2.67 8.13 -2.22
CA ASP A 152 -3.12 8.97 -1.09
C ASP A 152 -2.05 9.97 -0.61
N LEU A 153 -0.81 9.86 -1.07
CA LEU A 153 0.27 10.80 -0.74
C LEU A 153 0.47 11.78 -1.88
N ALA A 154 0.73 13.05 -1.55
CA ALA A 154 1.23 14.00 -2.53
C ALA A 154 2.65 13.60 -2.97
N ALA A 155 3.02 13.87 -4.23
CA ALA A 155 4.37 13.58 -4.71
C ALA A 155 5.47 14.30 -3.90
N ASN A 156 5.15 15.39 -3.23
CA ASN A 156 6.04 16.12 -2.32
C ASN A 156 5.75 15.88 -0.84
N ASP A 157 5.05 14.78 -0.51
CA ASP A 157 4.74 14.44 0.88
C ASP A 157 6.03 14.31 1.70
N SER A 158 5.95 14.74 2.96
CA SER A 158 7.07 14.68 3.90
C SER A 158 7.60 13.25 4.12
N TYR A 159 6.79 12.25 3.86
CA TYR A 159 7.17 10.85 3.92
C TYR A 159 8.30 10.50 2.94
N PHE A 160 8.32 11.14 1.77
CA PHE A 160 9.37 10.97 0.76
C PHE A 160 10.45 12.08 0.77
N ALA A 161 10.35 13.06 1.67
CA ALA A 161 11.23 14.22 1.70
C ALA A 161 12.73 13.90 1.70
N PRO A 162 13.26 12.86 2.40
CA PRO A 162 14.68 12.52 2.32
C PRO A 162 15.16 12.23 0.89
N TYR A 163 14.36 11.55 0.07
CA TYR A 163 14.69 11.19 -1.31
C TYR A 163 14.56 12.38 -2.27
N ILE A 164 13.66 13.31 -1.97
CA ILE A 164 13.54 14.56 -2.69
C ILE A 164 14.77 15.41 -2.46
N ASN A 165 15.21 15.53 -1.21
CA ASN A 165 16.28 16.45 -0.81
C ASN A 165 17.67 15.95 -1.17
N ASN A 166 17.92 14.63 -1.12
CA ASN A 166 19.23 14.05 -1.41
C ASN A 166 19.41 13.60 -2.87
N GLY A 167 18.35 13.69 -3.69
CA GLY A 167 18.41 13.31 -5.10
C GLY A 167 18.56 11.81 -5.36
N SER A 168 18.14 10.94 -4.41
CA SER A 168 18.18 9.49 -4.57
C SER A 168 16.86 8.96 -5.15
N SER A 169 16.93 7.79 -5.79
CA SER A 169 15.73 7.02 -6.14
C SER A 169 15.11 6.39 -4.89
N LEU A 170 13.80 6.14 -4.96
CA LEU A 170 13.12 5.40 -3.89
C LEU A 170 13.59 3.94 -3.86
N PRO A 171 13.79 3.36 -2.65
CA PRO A 171 14.17 1.97 -2.48
C PRO A 171 12.93 1.07 -2.57
N LEU A 172 12.46 0.79 -3.77
CA LEU A 172 11.21 0.06 -4.03
C LEU A 172 11.40 -1.47 -4.08
N GLU A 173 12.63 -1.98 -3.88
CA GLU A 173 12.90 -3.40 -3.76
C GLU A 173 13.45 -3.77 -2.39
N ILE A 174 13.12 -4.98 -1.91
CA ILE A 174 13.68 -5.51 -0.67
C ILE A 174 15.17 -5.79 -0.87
N ALA A 175 16.04 -5.08 -0.14
CA ALA A 175 17.48 -5.36 -0.07
C ALA A 175 17.78 -6.44 0.94
N THR A 176 17.25 -6.29 2.16
CA THR A 176 17.43 -7.25 3.28
C THR A 176 16.13 -7.37 4.05
N GLY A 177 15.99 -8.48 4.76
CA GLY A 177 14.86 -8.76 5.63
C GLY A 177 14.84 -10.22 6.05
N ASN A 178 14.05 -10.55 7.05
CA ASN A 178 13.87 -11.91 7.53
C ASN A 178 12.58 -12.51 6.95
N LEU A 179 12.71 -13.58 6.17
CA LEU A 179 11.54 -14.28 5.61
C LEU A 179 10.66 -14.81 6.75
N PHE A 180 9.38 -14.43 6.73
CA PHE A 180 8.39 -14.92 7.68
C PHE A 180 7.67 -16.15 7.10
N ALA A 181 8.02 -17.34 7.62
CA ALA A 181 7.48 -18.62 7.14
C ALA A 181 5.96 -18.74 7.25
N GLY A 182 5.33 -18.01 8.18
CA GLY A 182 3.86 -17.96 8.36
C GLY A 182 3.12 -17.00 7.43
N GLY A 183 3.80 -16.34 6.48
CA GLY A 183 3.23 -15.29 5.63
C GLY A 183 2.16 -15.79 4.65
N ASN A 184 2.16 -17.08 4.27
CA ASN A 184 1.13 -17.76 3.47
C ASN A 184 0.68 -16.96 2.24
N LEU A 185 1.64 -16.42 1.47
CA LEU A 185 1.32 -15.62 0.30
C LEU A 185 0.65 -16.48 -0.78
N SER A 186 -0.47 -16.00 -1.30
CA SER A 186 -1.18 -16.63 -2.42
C SER A 186 -1.75 -15.56 -3.36
N TYR A 187 -1.75 -15.85 -4.67
CA TYR A 187 -2.26 -14.93 -5.67
C TYR A 187 -3.79 -14.98 -5.75
N LEU A 188 -4.37 -13.87 -6.17
CA LEU A 188 -5.80 -13.68 -6.39
C LEU A 188 -6.02 -13.28 -7.85
N THR A 189 -6.93 -13.96 -8.50
CA THR A 189 -7.38 -13.60 -9.84
C THR A 189 -8.31 -12.39 -9.81
N GLN A 190 -8.59 -11.79 -10.95
CA GLN A 190 -9.58 -10.72 -11.06
C GLN A 190 -10.97 -11.17 -10.54
N SER A 191 -11.36 -12.42 -10.78
CA SER A 191 -12.62 -12.97 -10.27
C SER A 191 -12.63 -13.12 -8.75
N ASP A 192 -11.50 -13.54 -8.14
CA ASP A 192 -11.38 -13.61 -6.67
C ASP A 192 -11.49 -12.22 -6.05
N LEU A 193 -10.83 -11.24 -6.63
CA LEU A 193 -10.90 -9.84 -6.20
C LEU A 193 -12.31 -9.26 -6.31
N ALA A 194 -13.01 -9.52 -7.44
CA ALA A 194 -14.39 -9.09 -7.64
C ALA A 194 -15.32 -9.73 -6.60
N ALA A 195 -15.15 -11.02 -6.28
CA ALA A 195 -15.96 -11.73 -5.30
C ALA A 195 -15.85 -11.16 -3.87
N ILE A 196 -14.70 -10.54 -3.53
CA ILE A 196 -14.47 -9.88 -2.24
C ILE A 196 -14.64 -8.36 -2.29
N GLY A 197 -15.19 -7.83 -3.41
CA GLY A 197 -15.61 -6.45 -3.57
C GLY A 197 -14.50 -5.47 -3.88
N PHE A 198 -13.37 -5.92 -4.45
CA PHE A 198 -12.31 -5.01 -4.89
C PHE A 198 -12.81 -4.10 -6.02
N PRO A 199 -12.50 -2.79 -5.98
CA PRO A 199 -13.03 -1.82 -6.94
C PRO A 199 -12.27 -1.85 -8.30
N SER A 200 -12.31 -2.98 -8.99
CA SER A 200 -11.61 -3.18 -10.27
C SER A 200 -12.14 -2.33 -11.44
N THR A 201 -13.37 -1.82 -11.32
CA THR A 201 -14.05 -1.09 -12.42
C THR A 201 -13.98 0.42 -12.29
N ILE A 202 -13.46 0.95 -11.19
CA ILE A 202 -13.46 2.41 -10.93
C ILE A 202 -12.54 3.15 -11.90
N TYR A 203 -11.58 2.46 -12.52
CA TYR A 203 -10.58 3.05 -13.41
C TYR A 203 -10.35 2.22 -14.67
N GLN A 204 -11.23 2.39 -15.64
CA GLN A 204 -11.01 1.93 -17.02
C GLN A 204 -10.49 3.10 -17.86
N ALA A 205 -9.25 3.50 -17.66
CA ALA A 205 -8.64 4.53 -18.48
C ALA A 205 -7.91 3.94 -19.70
N SER A 206 -7.45 2.70 -19.62
CA SER A 206 -6.81 2.01 -20.74
C SER A 206 -7.73 0.96 -21.36
N ALA A 207 -7.48 0.64 -22.62
CA ALA A 207 -8.20 -0.39 -23.36
C ALA A 207 -8.04 -1.81 -22.75
N ASN A 208 -7.00 -2.04 -21.95
CA ASN A 208 -6.69 -3.33 -21.33
C ASN A 208 -6.05 -3.19 -19.94
N PRO A 209 -6.78 -2.73 -18.90
CA PRO A 209 -6.24 -2.68 -17.56
C PRO A 209 -6.03 -4.09 -17.01
N ASN A 210 -4.87 -4.31 -16.39
CA ASN A 210 -4.63 -5.51 -15.61
C ASN A 210 -5.17 -5.31 -14.20
N THR A 211 -5.95 -6.27 -13.71
CA THR A 211 -6.38 -6.36 -12.32
C THR A 211 -5.92 -7.67 -11.76
N PHE A 212 -5.10 -7.62 -10.76
CA PHE A 212 -4.58 -8.80 -10.05
C PHE A 212 -4.36 -8.48 -8.58
N GLY A 213 -4.09 -9.48 -7.80
CA GLY A 213 -3.81 -9.28 -6.38
C GLY A 213 -3.18 -10.49 -5.72
N PHE A 214 -3.02 -10.36 -4.44
CA PHE A 214 -2.51 -11.43 -3.59
C PHE A 214 -3.05 -11.25 -2.17
N LYS A 215 -2.94 -12.30 -1.38
CA LYS A 215 -3.17 -12.23 0.06
C LYS A 215 -1.99 -12.83 0.81
N PHE A 216 -1.79 -12.36 2.03
CA PHE A 216 -0.78 -12.89 2.94
C PHE A 216 -1.22 -12.73 4.40
N THR A 217 -0.58 -13.48 5.30
CA THR A 217 -0.86 -13.43 6.73
C THR A 217 0.15 -12.51 7.44
N LEU A 218 -0.34 -11.59 8.28
CA LEU A 218 0.50 -10.72 9.11
C LEU A 218 1.17 -11.49 10.24
N PRO A 219 2.48 -11.22 10.51
CA PRO A 219 3.11 -11.64 11.76
C PRO A 219 2.36 -11.10 12.98
N SER A 220 2.34 -11.86 14.07
CA SER A 220 1.51 -11.56 15.25
C SER A 220 1.74 -10.16 15.85
N GLN A 221 2.97 -9.65 15.80
CA GLN A 221 3.31 -8.32 16.30
C GLN A 221 2.69 -7.16 15.51
N TYR A 222 2.20 -7.40 14.29
CA TYR A 222 1.58 -6.39 13.42
C TYR A 222 0.05 -6.52 13.32
N GLN A 223 -0.52 -7.56 13.90
CA GLN A 223 -1.96 -7.79 13.85
C GLN A 223 -2.74 -6.71 14.59
N GLY A 224 -3.82 -6.23 13.99
CA GLY A 224 -4.65 -5.16 14.53
C GLY A 224 -4.05 -3.75 14.44
N GLN A 225 -2.85 -3.59 13.90
CA GLN A 225 -2.23 -2.29 13.68
C GLN A 225 -2.61 -1.73 12.30
N GLN A 226 -2.65 -0.39 12.21
CA GLN A 226 -2.78 0.34 10.96
C GLN A 226 -1.41 0.52 10.31
N PHE A 227 -1.36 0.64 8.98
CA PHE A 227 -0.13 0.83 8.23
C PHE A 227 -0.36 1.65 6.97
N LEU A 228 0.67 2.37 6.53
CA LEU A 228 0.77 2.88 5.17
C LEU A 228 1.31 1.76 4.27
N ALA A 229 0.65 1.50 3.15
CA ALA A 229 1.13 0.57 2.14
C ALA A 229 1.69 1.35 0.95
N THR A 230 2.92 1.07 0.52
CA THR A 230 3.58 1.73 -0.63
C THR A 230 4.08 0.68 -1.61
N LEU A 231 3.77 0.88 -2.88
CA LEU A 231 4.16 0.04 -4.00
C LEU A 231 4.58 0.92 -5.18
N GLY A 232 5.58 0.52 -5.94
CA GLY A 232 5.93 1.14 -7.21
C GLY A 232 6.53 0.14 -8.18
N PHE A 233 6.87 0.59 -9.38
CA PHE A 233 7.64 -0.20 -10.32
C PHE A 233 9.13 -0.20 -9.97
N GLU A 234 9.85 -1.26 -10.38
CA GLU A 234 11.31 -1.39 -10.24
C GLU A 234 12.07 -0.22 -10.87
N CYS A 235 11.57 0.30 -11.97
CA CYS A 235 12.13 1.45 -12.68
C CYS A 235 11.85 2.80 -11.99
N SER A 236 11.07 2.82 -10.90
CA SER A 236 10.62 4.05 -10.23
C SER A 236 9.90 5.03 -11.18
N ASN A 237 9.20 4.50 -12.19
CA ASN A 237 8.45 5.30 -13.16
C ASN A 237 7.04 5.63 -12.70
N ASP A 238 6.60 4.96 -11.63
CA ASP A 238 5.34 5.22 -10.97
C ASP A 238 5.30 4.56 -9.59
N LEU A 239 4.51 5.10 -8.67
CA LEU A 239 4.28 4.54 -7.34
C LEU A 239 2.93 4.95 -6.78
N VAL A 240 2.37 4.12 -5.92
CA VAL A 240 1.11 4.36 -5.21
C VAL A 240 1.27 4.08 -3.72
N SER A 241 0.67 4.92 -2.90
CA SER A 241 0.59 4.73 -1.45
C SER A 241 -0.85 4.76 -0.97
N VAL A 242 -1.22 3.79 -0.13
CA VAL A 242 -2.57 3.68 0.45
C VAL A 242 -2.49 3.98 1.94
N ARG A 243 -3.15 5.05 2.37
CA ARG A 243 -3.25 5.41 3.78
C ARG A 243 -4.29 4.55 4.50
N PRO A 244 -4.06 4.21 5.78
CA PRO A 244 -5.12 3.64 6.59
C PRO A 244 -6.22 4.68 6.81
N VAL A 245 -7.48 4.25 6.70
CA VAL A 245 -8.60 5.08 7.13
C VAL A 245 -8.78 4.89 8.64
N PRO A 246 -8.69 5.96 9.44
CA PRO A 246 -8.94 5.85 10.87
C PRO A 246 -10.34 5.31 11.13
N VAL A 247 -10.44 4.23 11.92
CA VAL A 247 -11.75 3.75 12.38
C VAL A 247 -12.32 4.81 13.32
N PRO A 248 -13.47 5.42 13.01
CA PRO A 248 -14.06 6.42 13.88
C PRO A 248 -14.25 5.87 15.30
N PRO A 249 -13.92 6.63 16.37
CA PRO A 249 -14.09 6.18 17.76
C PRO A 249 -15.50 5.70 18.11
N ALA A 250 -16.51 6.16 17.35
CA ALA A 250 -17.90 5.76 17.51
C ALA A 250 -18.14 4.26 17.27
N ILE A 251 -17.39 3.60 16.40
CA ILE A 251 -17.54 2.14 16.16
C ILE A 251 -17.01 1.36 17.37
N ALA A 252 -15.88 1.77 17.96
CA ALA A 252 -15.39 1.19 19.22
C ALA A 252 -16.39 1.38 20.37
N GLY A 253 -17.08 2.52 20.43
CA GLY A 253 -18.15 2.80 21.38
C GLY A 253 -19.38 1.92 21.22
N ILE A 254 -19.76 1.56 20.00
CA ILE A 254 -20.92 0.70 19.72
C ILE A 254 -20.64 -0.74 20.20
N PHE A 255 -19.44 -1.28 20.00
CA PHE A 255 -19.06 -2.60 20.52
C PHE A 255 -19.02 -2.62 22.05
N LEU A 256 -18.52 -1.58 22.71
CA LEU A 256 -18.53 -1.44 24.15
C LEU A 256 -19.97 -1.28 24.69
N ALA A 257 -20.80 -0.44 24.05
CA ALA A 257 -22.20 -0.26 24.46
C ALA A 257 -23.02 -1.54 24.28
N GLY A 258 -22.78 -2.30 23.22
CA GLY A 258 -23.41 -3.61 22.99
C GLY A 258 -23.02 -4.65 24.04
N ALA A 259 -21.74 -4.71 24.42
CA ALA A 259 -21.24 -5.60 25.48
C ALA A 259 -21.82 -5.25 26.85
N PHE A 260 -21.85 -3.95 27.21
CA PHE A 260 -22.44 -3.48 28.47
C PHE A 260 -23.97 -3.64 28.50
N GLY A 261 -24.66 -3.40 27.38
CA GLY A 261 -26.10 -3.58 27.25
C GLY A 261 -26.51 -5.05 27.41
N GLY A 262 -25.78 -5.97 26.78
CA GLY A 262 -25.98 -7.42 26.91
C GLY A 262 -25.74 -7.92 28.33
N TRP A 263 -24.70 -7.44 29.00
CA TRP A 263 -24.41 -7.81 30.40
C TRP A 263 -25.48 -7.31 31.40
N ARG A 264 -26.01 -6.10 31.22
CA ARG A 264 -27.12 -5.58 32.05
C ARG A 264 -28.41 -6.35 31.84
N ALA A 265 -28.73 -6.72 30.60
CA ALA A 265 -29.92 -7.53 30.29
C ALA A 265 -29.82 -8.92 30.89
N ALA A 266 -28.64 -9.56 30.87
CA ALA A 266 -28.40 -10.86 31.49
C ALA A 266 -28.53 -10.82 33.04
N ARG A 267 -28.09 -9.75 33.68
CA ARG A 267 -28.27 -9.57 35.13
C ARG A 267 -29.75 -9.39 35.53
N ARG A 268 -30.52 -8.60 34.79
CA ARG A 268 -31.98 -8.45 35.06
C ARG A 268 -32.75 -9.75 34.96
N LYS A 269 -32.44 -10.62 34.00
CA LYS A 269 -33.06 -11.96 33.89
C LYS A 269 -32.74 -12.87 35.05
N LYS A 270 -31.55 -12.75 35.69
CA LYS A 270 -31.21 -13.52 36.90
C LYS A 270 -31.97 -13.04 38.14
N GLN A 271 -32.19 -11.74 38.31
CA GLN A 271 -32.92 -11.18 39.46
C GLN A 271 -34.42 -11.55 39.40
N LEU A 272 -35.04 -11.54 38.22
CA LEU A 272 -36.45 -11.97 38.05
C LEU A 272 -36.71 -13.44 38.36
N LYS A 273 -35.72 -14.33 38.22
CA LYS A 273 -35.84 -15.74 38.58
C LYS A 273 -35.73 -16.02 40.09
N VAL A 274 -35.09 -15.10 40.85
CA VAL A 274 -34.93 -15.26 42.32
C VAL A 274 -36.16 -14.75 43.09
N VAL A 275 -36.98 -13.88 42.48
CA VAL A 275 -38.20 -13.33 43.11
C VAL A 275 -39.43 -14.21 42.82
N ALA A 276 -39.34 -15.17 41.90
CA ALA A 276 -40.43 -16.08 41.52
C ALA A 276 -40.27 -17.50 42.08
N ALA A 277 -39.35 -17.75 42.99
CA ALA A 277 -39.16 -18.96 43.78
C ALA A 277 -39.38 -18.65 45.29
#